data_f415b1c660cef87fa23ed45d646be916
#
_entry.id   f415b1c660cef87fa23ed45d646be916
#
_cell.length_a   1.000
_cell.length_b   1.000
_cell.length_c   1.000
_cell.angle_alpha   90.00
_cell.angle_beta   90.00
_cell.angle_gamma   90.00
#
_symmetry.space_group_name_H-M   'P 1'
#
loop_
_entity.id
_entity.type
_entity.pdbx_description
1 polymer ?
#
loop_
_entity_poly.entity_id
_entity_poly.type
_entity_poly.pdbx_seq_one_letter_code
_entity_poly.pdbx_strand_id
1 'polypeptide(L)'
;MKLLNTILLVMITILTAFAQKPDSVLARVRYTYADKTDTIYFKGKERKENMLLFLGKNTSLYASYDKIIHEISEEQKFWNMIESGGGKGKSVFIVDDKNSKWMTNTSYQFVVKDNKFYTREIFAYISYLLEEPTPVIDWKLSKDTISFSGLKCQKATATFEGKNWIAWYAPSLPFQSGPWKLNGLPGLIVEAYDTNKEINFQFAGIENAKKGDHVRARDVTKDAGASSSTYNAIDQVIGRDVGNAYFENVIRLPIGAVRVTKKQLDKFKDAIKKNPKAH
;
A
#
# COMPACT_ATOMS: atom_id res chain seq x y z
N MET A 1 -44.46 1.19 -17.44
CA MET A 1 -43.42 2.17 -17.75
C MET A 1 -42.97 3.01 -16.56
N LYS A 2 -43.83 3.62 -15.75
CA LYS A 2 -43.42 4.43 -14.57
C LYS A 2 -42.61 3.64 -13.54
N LEU A 3 -42.99 2.38 -13.23
CA LEU A 3 -42.27 1.53 -12.26
C LEU A 3 -40.88 1.13 -12.72
N LEU A 4 -40.72 0.83 -14.01
CA LEU A 4 -39.43 0.46 -14.61
C LEU A 4 -38.44 1.62 -14.60
N ASN A 5 -38.92 2.84 -14.88
CA ASN A 5 -38.10 4.06 -14.81
C ASN A 5 -37.69 4.40 -13.39
N THR A 6 -38.52 4.11 -12.38
CA THR A 6 -38.21 4.36 -10.98
C THR A 6 -37.14 3.37 -10.50
N ILE A 7 -37.20 2.11 -10.90
CA ILE A 7 -36.19 1.08 -10.57
C ILE A 7 -34.85 1.42 -11.24
N LEU A 8 -34.86 1.85 -12.50
CA LEU A 8 -33.66 2.27 -13.22
C LEU A 8 -33.00 3.50 -12.57
N LEU A 9 -33.81 4.50 -12.14
CA LEU A 9 -33.30 5.69 -11.46
C LEU A 9 -32.68 5.35 -10.10
N VAL A 10 -33.28 4.45 -9.32
CA VAL A 10 -32.75 3.96 -8.05
C VAL A 10 -31.47 3.16 -8.27
N MET A 11 -31.36 2.34 -9.32
CA MET A 11 -30.12 1.63 -9.65
C MET A 11 -28.98 2.60 -10.02
N ILE A 12 -29.26 3.67 -10.75
CA ILE A 12 -28.23 4.66 -11.13
C ILE A 12 -27.73 5.43 -9.90
N THR A 13 -28.61 5.74 -8.92
CA THR A 13 -28.20 6.43 -7.70
C THR A 13 -27.36 5.56 -6.76
N ILE A 14 -27.52 4.24 -6.79
CA ILE A 14 -26.72 3.31 -5.99
C ILE A 14 -25.30 3.17 -6.55
N LEU A 15 -25.09 3.30 -7.86
CA LEU A 15 -23.77 3.20 -8.49
C LEU A 15 -22.85 4.41 -8.23
N THR A 16 -23.37 5.55 -7.83
CA THR A 16 -22.54 6.75 -7.56
C THR A 16 -22.05 6.87 -6.11
N ALA A 17 -22.51 6.01 -5.20
CA ALA A 17 -22.31 6.16 -3.76
C ALA A 17 -20.95 5.65 -3.21
N PHE A 18 -20.06 5.07 -4.02
CA PHE A 18 -18.88 4.39 -3.51
C PHE A 18 -17.52 4.87 -4.04
N ALA A 19 -17.47 5.96 -4.78
CA ALA A 19 -16.18 6.52 -5.18
C ALA A 19 -15.61 7.36 -4.04
N GLN A 20 -14.64 6.82 -3.29
CA GLN A 20 -13.86 7.63 -2.36
C GLN A 20 -13.23 8.79 -3.14
N LYS A 21 -13.43 10.02 -2.66
CA LYS A 21 -12.82 11.21 -3.25
C LYS A 21 -11.30 11.09 -3.12
N PRO A 22 -10.52 11.21 -4.21
CA PRO A 22 -9.07 11.19 -4.15
C PRO A 22 -8.53 12.25 -3.17
N ASP A 23 -7.46 11.91 -2.45
CA ASP A 23 -6.79 12.82 -1.53
C ASP A 23 -5.37 13.13 -2.03
N SER A 24 -4.94 14.38 -1.90
CA SER A 24 -3.59 14.77 -2.33
C SER A 24 -2.55 14.36 -1.31
N VAL A 25 -1.41 13.83 -1.78
CA VAL A 25 -0.25 13.56 -0.92
C VAL A 25 0.37 14.90 -0.50
N LEU A 26 0.53 15.10 0.79
CA LEU A 26 1.16 16.26 1.41
C LEU A 26 2.63 15.97 1.78
N ALA A 27 2.87 14.75 2.27
CA ALA A 27 4.20 14.31 2.68
C ALA A 27 4.36 12.80 2.46
N ARG A 28 5.62 12.35 2.43
CA ARG A 28 6.01 10.95 2.36
C ARG A 28 7.00 10.66 3.47
N VAL A 29 6.81 9.54 4.16
CA VAL A 29 7.71 9.08 5.23
C VAL A 29 8.30 7.75 4.84
N ARG A 30 9.61 7.64 4.88
CA ARG A 30 10.34 6.39 4.62
C ARG A 30 10.65 5.68 5.92
N TYR A 31 10.43 4.36 5.91
CA TYR A 31 10.80 3.47 7.00
C TYR A 31 11.64 2.32 6.47
N THR A 32 12.57 1.86 7.29
CA THR A 32 13.15 0.52 7.14
C THR A 32 12.34 -0.42 8.03
N TYR A 33 11.61 -1.32 7.42
CA TYR A 33 10.92 -2.41 8.13
C TYR A 33 11.87 -3.57 8.32
N ALA A 34 11.94 -4.11 9.54
CA ALA A 34 12.68 -5.31 9.86
C ALA A 34 11.77 -6.30 10.59
N ASP A 35 11.86 -7.58 10.21
CA ASP A 35 11.04 -8.67 10.75
C ASP A 35 11.85 -9.94 10.92
N LYS A 36 11.86 -10.51 12.12
CA LYS A 36 12.52 -11.77 12.49
C LYS A 36 11.53 -12.91 12.73
N THR A 37 10.21 -12.62 12.59
CA THR A 37 9.16 -13.61 12.93
C THR A 37 8.93 -14.65 11.83
N ASP A 38 9.32 -14.35 10.59
CA ASP A 38 9.18 -15.29 9.47
C ASP A 38 10.27 -16.36 9.50
N THR A 39 9.94 -17.48 10.15
CA THR A 39 10.84 -18.63 10.24
C THR A 39 10.77 -19.56 9.02
N ILE A 40 9.74 -19.43 8.19
CA ILE A 40 9.49 -20.31 7.05
C ILE A 40 10.30 -19.87 5.84
N TYR A 41 10.08 -18.65 5.35
CA TYR A 41 10.73 -18.13 4.14
C TYR A 41 12.15 -17.62 4.43
N PHE A 42 12.35 -16.95 5.56
CA PHE A 42 13.63 -16.36 5.93
C PHE A 42 14.49 -17.24 6.85
N LYS A 43 13.95 -18.41 7.27
CA LYS A 43 14.67 -19.39 8.11
C LYS A 43 15.30 -18.74 9.36
N GLY A 44 14.56 -17.84 10.00
CA GLY A 44 15.01 -17.09 11.17
C GLY A 44 16.01 -15.97 10.90
N LYS A 45 16.30 -15.65 9.63
CA LYS A 45 17.07 -14.46 9.27
C LYS A 45 16.16 -13.24 9.28
N GLU A 46 16.71 -12.09 9.67
CA GLU A 46 16.01 -10.83 9.64
C GLU A 46 15.66 -10.44 8.19
N ARG A 47 14.36 -10.27 7.91
CA ARG A 47 13.88 -9.66 6.69
C ARG A 47 13.95 -8.15 6.81
N LYS A 48 14.50 -7.48 5.78
CA LYS A 48 14.50 -6.01 5.70
C LYS A 48 13.86 -5.54 4.40
N GLU A 49 13.03 -4.50 4.51
CA GLU A 49 12.33 -3.91 3.38
C GLU A 49 12.16 -2.41 3.60
N ASN A 50 12.35 -1.63 2.54
CA ASN A 50 12.05 -0.19 2.59
C ASN A 50 10.57 0.02 2.31
N MET A 51 9.93 0.79 3.20
CA MET A 51 8.51 1.09 3.15
C MET A 51 8.28 2.58 3.00
N LEU A 52 7.14 2.94 2.43
CA LEU A 52 6.73 4.32 2.22
C LEU A 52 5.33 4.54 2.78
N LEU A 53 5.17 5.58 3.59
CA LEU A 53 3.89 6.07 4.06
C LEU A 53 3.58 7.39 3.35
N PHE A 54 2.56 7.39 2.54
CA PHE A 54 1.99 8.58 1.92
C PHE A 54 0.98 9.20 2.88
N LEU A 55 1.08 10.50 3.10
CA LEU A 55 0.23 11.25 4.01
C LEU A 55 -0.56 12.29 3.23
N GLY A 56 -1.87 12.15 3.21
CA GLY A 56 -2.82 13.14 2.73
C GLY A 56 -3.50 13.87 3.88
N LYS A 57 -4.45 14.75 3.57
CA LYS A 57 -5.25 15.46 4.57
C LYS A 57 -6.19 14.53 5.35
N ASN A 58 -6.82 13.60 4.63
CA ASN A 58 -7.85 12.71 5.17
C ASN A 58 -7.50 11.23 5.01
N THR A 59 -6.39 10.92 4.35
CA THR A 59 -6.04 9.55 3.98
C THR A 59 -4.55 9.33 4.16
N SER A 60 -4.15 8.14 4.58
CA SER A 60 -2.77 7.69 4.49
C SER A 60 -2.70 6.34 3.80
N LEU A 61 -1.57 6.06 3.12
CA LEU A 61 -1.32 4.81 2.42
C LEU A 61 0.09 4.33 2.75
N TYR A 62 0.20 3.14 3.32
CA TYR A 62 1.48 2.49 3.64
C TYR A 62 1.72 1.32 2.69
N ALA A 63 2.88 1.32 2.02
CA ALA A 63 3.21 0.33 1.00
C ALA A 63 4.71 0.09 0.90
N SER A 64 5.12 -0.97 0.20
CA SER A 64 6.52 -1.28 -0.08
C SER A 64 7.12 -0.28 -1.07
N TYR A 65 8.15 0.45 -0.65
CA TYR A 65 8.95 1.29 -1.52
C TYR A 65 9.83 0.46 -2.46
N ASP A 66 10.42 -0.61 -1.95
CA ASP A 66 11.23 -1.53 -2.76
C ASP A 66 10.41 -2.10 -3.92
N LYS A 67 9.13 -2.44 -3.67
CA LYS A 67 8.21 -2.92 -4.71
C LYS A 67 7.89 -1.83 -5.75
N ILE A 68 7.60 -0.61 -5.32
CA ILE A 68 7.35 0.52 -6.24
C ILE A 68 8.54 0.69 -7.19
N ILE A 69 9.76 0.71 -6.66
CA ILE A 69 10.99 0.89 -7.46
C ILE A 69 11.24 -0.31 -8.38
N HIS A 70 10.99 -1.52 -7.89
CA HIS A 70 11.08 -2.73 -8.72
C HIS A 70 10.12 -2.67 -9.91
N GLU A 71 8.86 -2.36 -9.68
CA GLU A 71 7.83 -2.24 -10.72
C GLU A 71 8.19 -1.18 -11.77
N ILE A 72 8.73 -0.04 -11.34
CA ILE A 72 9.25 1.00 -12.25
C ILE A 72 10.38 0.45 -13.11
N SER A 73 11.32 -0.27 -12.52
CA SER A 73 12.44 -0.88 -13.26
C SER A 73 11.97 -1.91 -14.28
N GLU A 74 11.03 -2.77 -13.91
CA GLU A 74 10.47 -3.77 -14.83
C GLU A 74 9.68 -3.11 -15.98
N GLU A 75 8.94 -2.06 -15.69
CA GLU A 75 8.27 -1.27 -16.74
C GLU A 75 9.27 -0.67 -17.74
N GLN A 76 10.35 -0.08 -17.26
CA GLN A 76 11.40 0.47 -18.12
C GLN A 76 12.05 -0.62 -18.98
N LYS A 77 12.39 -1.78 -18.41
CA LYS A 77 12.94 -2.92 -19.16
C LYS A 77 11.97 -3.39 -20.24
N PHE A 78 10.69 -3.51 -19.92
CA PHE A 78 9.65 -3.90 -20.88
C PHE A 78 9.58 -2.94 -22.08
N TRP A 79 9.54 -1.63 -21.82
CA TRP A 79 9.47 -0.64 -22.88
C TRP A 79 10.73 -0.60 -23.71
N ASN A 80 11.91 -0.68 -23.13
CA ASN A 80 13.18 -0.76 -23.85
C ASN A 80 13.23 -1.98 -24.80
N MET A 81 12.67 -3.10 -24.36
CA MET A 81 12.57 -4.30 -25.19
C MET A 81 11.62 -4.10 -26.39
N ILE A 82 10.45 -3.48 -26.18
CA ILE A 82 9.50 -3.16 -27.26
C ILE A 82 10.15 -2.22 -28.29
N GLU A 83 10.81 -1.16 -27.82
CA GLU A 83 11.48 -0.17 -28.68
C GLU A 83 12.64 -0.77 -29.49
N SER A 84 13.36 -1.73 -28.93
CA SER A 84 14.44 -2.45 -29.64
C SER A 84 13.96 -3.48 -30.67
N GLY A 85 12.63 -3.57 -30.89
CA GLY A 85 12.03 -4.50 -31.86
C GLY A 85 11.88 -5.93 -31.35
N GLY A 86 12.15 -6.19 -30.07
CA GLY A 86 12.08 -7.52 -29.47
C GLY A 86 10.66 -8.09 -29.26
N GLY A 87 9.62 -7.26 -29.48
CA GLY A 87 8.22 -7.62 -29.16
C GLY A 87 7.42 -8.25 -30.30
N LYS A 88 7.97 -8.39 -31.52
CA LYS A 88 7.23 -8.97 -32.66
C LYS A 88 7.05 -10.48 -32.51
N GLY A 89 5.87 -10.91 -32.07
CA GLY A 89 5.45 -12.32 -32.09
C GLY A 89 5.90 -13.18 -30.90
N LYS A 90 6.44 -12.60 -29.83
CA LYS A 90 6.78 -13.35 -28.61
C LYS A 90 5.91 -12.87 -27.45
N SER A 91 5.29 -13.82 -26.74
CA SER A 91 4.67 -13.54 -25.45
C SER A 91 5.76 -13.09 -24.48
N VAL A 92 5.65 -11.87 -23.99
CA VAL A 92 6.58 -11.36 -22.97
C VAL A 92 6.12 -11.91 -21.63
N PHE A 93 6.79 -12.95 -21.16
CA PHE A 93 6.65 -13.39 -19.77
C PHE A 93 7.61 -12.55 -18.93
N ILE A 94 7.10 -11.79 -17.99
CA ILE A 94 7.92 -11.22 -16.92
C ILE A 94 8.38 -12.43 -16.09
N VAL A 95 9.60 -12.87 -16.33
CA VAL A 95 10.20 -13.98 -15.57
C VAL A 95 10.53 -13.42 -14.20
N ASP A 96 9.92 -14.01 -13.18
CA ASP A 96 10.28 -13.75 -11.80
C ASP A 96 11.78 -14.07 -11.63
N ASP A 97 12.59 -13.05 -11.41
CA ASP A 97 14.03 -13.24 -11.21
C ASP A 97 14.22 -14.03 -9.92
N LYS A 98 14.80 -15.23 -10.02
CA LYS A 98 15.10 -16.09 -8.86
C LYS A 98 15.96 -15.41 -7.79
N ASN A 99 16.57 -14.28 -8.12
CA ASN A 99 17.31 -13.41 -7.22
C ASN A 99 16.51 -12.19 -6.77
N SER A 100 15.21 -12.08 -7.13
CA SER A 100 14.41 -10.95 -6.71
C SER A 100 14.29 -10.90 -5.20
N LYS A 101 14.63 -9.75 -4.64
CA LYS A 101 14.41 -9.47 -3.22
C LYS A 101 12.92 -9.65 -2.92
N TRP A 102 12.62 -10.47 -1.91
CA TRP A 102 11.23 -10.63 -1.49
C TRP A 102 10.66 -9.27 -1.05
N MET A 103 9.49 -8.92 -1.56
CA MET A 103 8.80 -7.67 -1.29
C MET A 103 7.36 -7.93 -0.89
N THR A 104 6.81 -7.12 0.01
CA THR A 104 5.43 -7.28 0.44
C THR A 104 4.44 -6.87 -0.66
N ASN A 105 3.42 -7.72 -0.88
CA ASN A 105 2.31 -7.48 -1.79
C ASN A 105 1.11 -6.83 -1.11
N THR A 106 1.25 -6.45 0.16
CA THR A 106 0.17 -5.87 0.96
C THR A 106 0.42 -4.39 1.16
N SER A 107 -0.63 -3.59 1.00
CA SER A 107 -0.65 -2.17 1.38
C SER A 107 -1.83 -1.88 2.29
N TYR A 108 -1.70 -0.82 3.10
CA TYR A 108 -2.66 -0.45 4.13
C TYR A 108 -3.08 1.00 3.94
N GLN A 109 -4.38 1.25 3.86
CA GLN A 109 -4.92 2.59 3.66
C GLN A 109 -5.92 2.96 4.75
N PHE A 110 -5.67 4.07 5.43
CA PHE A 110 -6.62 4.68 6.35
C PHE A 110 -7.35 5.81 5.67
N VAL A 111 -8.67 5.88 5.87
CA VAL A 111 -9.52 6.99 5.47
C VAL A 111 -10.08 7.60 6.75
N VAL A 112 -9.34 8.55 7.32
CA VAL A 112 -9.60 9.12 8.64
C VAL A 112 -10.99 9.75 8.72
N LYS A 113 -11.39 10.50 7.67
CA LYS A 113 -12.69 11.17 7.61
C LYS A 113 -13.87 10.21 7.73
N ASP A 114 -13.75 9.01 7.14
CA ASP A 114 -14.85 8.04 7.09
C ASP A 114 -14.68 6.94 8.14
N ASN A 115 -13.63 7.02 8.97
CA ASN A 115 -13.23 5.99 9.92
C ASN A 115 -13.15 4.60 9.28
N LYS A 116 -12.50 4.52 8.10
CA LYS A 116 -12.36 3.28 7.33
C LYS A 116 -10.91 2.89 7.18
N PHE A 117 -10.70 1.59 7.21
CA PHE A 117 -9.41 0.97 6.99
C PHE A 117 -9.51 -0.07 5.89
N TYR A 118 -8.55 -0.05 4.99
CA TYR A 118 -8.49 -0.97 3.87
C TYR A 118 -7.14 -1.68 3.84
N THR A 119 -7.19 -3.00 3.72
CA THR A 119 -6.04 -3.82 3.38
C THR A 119 -6.18 -4.21 1.92
N ARG A 120 -5.17 -3.87 1.12
CA ARG A 120 -5.05 -4.37 -0.25
C ARG A 120 -4.00 -5.46 -0.28
N GLU A 121 -4.33 -6.56 -0.92
CA GLU A 121 -3.42 -7.67 -1.12
C GLU A 121 -3.42 -8.13 -2.57
N ILE A 122 -2.22 -8.32 -3.15
CA ILE A 122 -2.07 -8.94 -4.46
C ILE A 122 -1.75 -10.40 -4.25
N PHE A 123 -2.61 -11.27 -4.77
CA PHE A 123 -2.45 -12.72 -4.68
C PHE A 123 -2.89 -13.36 -6.00
N ALA A 124 -2.08 -14.27 -6.55
CA ALA A 124 -2.30 -14.90 -7.85
C ALA A 124 -2.63 -13.87 -8.97
N TYR A 125 -1.85 -12.79 -9.04
CA TYR A 125 -2.01 -11.69 -10.01
C TYR A 125 -3.34 -10.93 -9.93
N ILE A 126 -4.13 -11.14 -8.87
CA ILE A 126 -5.39 -10.42 -8.62
C ILE A 126 -5.21 -9.48 -7.43
N SER A 127 -5.67 -8.25 -7.59
CA SER A 127 -5.73 -7.27 -6.51
C SER A 127 -7.02 -7.46 -5.72
N TYR A 128 -6.90 -7.79 -4.45
CA TYR A 128 -8.03 -7.91 -3.51
C TYR A 128 -8.05 -6.71 -2.57
N LEU A 129 -9.23 -6.18 -2.30
CA LEU A 129 -9.46 -5.09 -1.36
C LEU A 129 -10.38 -5.54 -0.23
N LEU A 130 -9.86 -5.50 0.97
CA LEU A 130 -10.60 -5.81 2.20
C LEU A 130 -10.92 -4.48 2.90
N GLU A 131 -12.19 -4.26 3.21
CA GLU A 131 -12.60 -3.22 4.16
C GLU A 131 -12.66 -3.85 5.55
N GLU A 132 -11.88 -3.30 6.48
CA GLU A 132 -11.75 -3.79 7.84
C GLU A 132 -12.13 -2.68 8.84
N PRO A 133 -12.52 -3.00 10.06
CA PRO A 133 -12.66 -1.99 11.10
C PRO A 133 -11.34 -1.24 11.29
N THR A 134 -11.41 0.09 11.44
CA THR A 134 -10.22 0.88 11.77
C THR A 134 -9.60 0.36 13.05
N PRO A 135 -8.31 0.03 13.07
CA PRO A 135 -7.63 -0.43 14.28
C PRO A 135 -7.71 0.60 15.38
N VAL A 136 -8.20 0.21 16.53
CA VAL A 136 -8.24 1.03 17.76
C VAL A 136 -7.12 0.55 18.67
N ILE A 137 -6.19 1.43 19.01
CA ILE A 137 -5.03 1.12 19.83
C ILE A 137 -5.07 1.98 21.08
N ASP A 138 -5.09 1.33 22.25
CA ASP A 138 -5.07 2.00 23.54
C ASP A 138 -3.65 2.40 23.93
N TRP A 139 -3.20 3.56 23.43
CA TRP A 139 -1.88 4.09 23.67
C TRP A 139 -1.74 4.69 25.08
N LYS A 140 -0.73 4.26 25.81
CA LYS A 140 -0.28 4.87 27.06
C LYS A 140 0.87 5.82 26.76
N LEU A 141 0.63 7.12 26.93
CA LEU A 141 1.61 8.16 26.68
C LEU A 141 2.63 8.24 27.81
N SER A 142 3.91 8.39 27.50
CA SER A 142 4.99 8.62 28.45
C SER A 142 5.48 10.07 28.36
N LYS A 143 6.19 10.53 29.39
CA LYS A 143 6.93 11.81 29.39
C LYS A 143 8.31 11.69 28.70
N ASP A 144 8.73 10.47 28.38
CA ASP A 144 10.02 10.23 27.71
C ASP A 144 10.03 10.89 26.33
N THR A 145 11.12 11.53 26.00
CA THR A 145 11.32 12.17 24.69
C THR A 145 12.67 11.79 24.10
N ILE A 146 12.72 11.75 22.76
CA ILE A 146 13.93 11.53 21.97
C ILE A 146 13.88 12.42 20.74
N SER A 147 15.02 12.64 20.08
CA SER A 147 15.08 13.34 18.80
C SER A 147 15.51 12.40 17.68
N PHE A 148 14.72 12.33 16.59
CA PHE A 148 15.07 11.66 15.36
C PHE A 148 15.27 12.71 14.25
N SER A 149 16.50 12.86 13.77
CA SER A 149 16.82 13.83 12.69
C SER A 149 16.24 15.23 12.94
N GLY A 150 16.31 15.71 14.18
CA GLY A 150 15.78 17.02 14.58
C GLY A 150 14.29 17.05 14.94
N LEU A 151 13.55 15.97 14.74
CA LEU A 151 12.15 15.84 15.18
C LEU A 151 12.10 15.43 16.66
N LYS A 152 11.55 16.29 17.50
CA LYS A 152 11.29 15.93 18.90
C LYS A 152 10.09 14.96 18.96
N CYS A 153 10.34 13.77 19.46
CA CYS A 153 9.35 12.69 19.57
C CYS A 153 9.08 12.35 21.03
N GLN A 154 7.85 11.95 21.30
CA GLN A 154 7.39 11.47 22.60
C GLN A 154 7.08 9.98 22.50
N LYS A 155 7.33 9.26 23.60
CA LYS A 155 7.09 7.82 23.68
C LYS A 155 5.64 7.49 24.00
N ALA A 156 5.15 6.42 23.40
CA ALA A 156 3.90 5.77 23.76
C ALA A 156 4.08 4.26 23.76
N THR A 157 3.25 3.55 24.52
CA THR A 157 3.25 2.08 24.58
C THR A 157 1.82 1.56 24.46
N ALA A 158 1.65 0.39 23.85
CA ALA A 158 0.36 -0.28 23.74
C ALA A 158 0.54 -1.79 23.54
N THR A 159 -0.53 -2.55 23.81
CA THR A 159 -0.64 -3.94 23.35
C THR A 159 -1.57 -3.97 22.15
N PHE A 160 -1.08 -4.47 21.02
CA PHE A 160 -1.85 -4.54 19.79
C PHE A 160 -1.41 -5.72 18.93
N GLU A 161 -2.38 -6.46 18.33
CA GLU A 161 -2.13 -7.67 17.51
C GLU A 161 -1.22 -8.68 18.23
N GLY A 162 -1.43 -8.88 19.53
CA GLY A 162 -0.70 -9.85 20.36
C GLY A 162 0.74 -9.46 20.71
N LYS A 163 1.18 -8.24 20.40
CA LYS A 163 2.51 -7.72 20.70
C LYS A 163 2.44 -6.47 21.58
N ASN A 164 3.47 -6.27 22.41
CA ASN A 164 3.66 -5.04 23.19
C ASN A 164 4.53 -4.08 22.37
N TRP A 165 3.96 -2.94 22.00
CA TRP A 165 4.59 -1.95 21.15
C TRP A 165 5.17 -0.80 21.95
N ILE A 166 6.30 -0.30 21.49
CA ILE A 166 6.88 0.99 21.84
C ILE A 166 6.85 1.83 20.56
N ALA A 167 6.23 3.00 20.63
CA ALA A 167 6.17 3.94 19.51
C ALA A 167 6.74 5.29 19.94
N TRP A 168 7.42 5.95 19.03
CA TRP A 168 7.88 7.32 19.13
C TRP A 168 7.13 8.15 18.11
N TYR A 169 6.37 9.13 18.55
CA TYR A 169 5.60 10.00 17.68
C TYR A 169 6.00 11.46 17.80
N ALA A 170 5.90 12.21 16.69
CA ALA A 170 6.23 13.63 16.63
C ALA A 170 4.96 14.47 16.71
N PRO A 171 4.66 15.14 17.85
CA PRO A 171 3.48 16.01 17.98
C PRO A 171 3.49 17.21 17.01
N SER A 172 4.68 17.63 16.56
CA SER A 172 4.83 18.71 15.58
C SER A 172 4.37 18.35 14.17
N LEU A 173 4.16 17.07 13.88
CA LEU A 173 3.65 16.57 12.62
C LEU A 173 2.20 16.08 12.83
N PRO A 174 1.18 16.86 12.45
CA PRO A 174 -0.22 16.63 12.84
C PRO A 174 -0.91 15.53 12.03
N PHE A 175 -0.20 14.41 11.81
CA PHE A 175 -0.72 13.23 11.12
C PHE A 175 -0.93 12.12 12.14
N GLN A 176 -2.17 11.72 12.40
CA GLN A 176 -2.48 10.61 13.31
C GLN A 176 -2.25 9.24 12.65
N SER A 177 -1.15 9.10 11.96
CA SER A 177 -0.80 7.94 11.14
C SER A 177 0.58 7.40 11.50
N GLY A 178 0.86 6.18 11.06
CA GLY A 178 2.13 5.52 11.25
C GLY A 178 2.32 4.36 10.27
N PRO A 179 3.39 3.57 10.44
CA PRO A 179 3.64 2.42 9.62
C PRO A 179 2.64 1.29 9.91
N TRP A 180 2.36 0.47 8.88
CA TRP A 180 1.48 -0.69 8.96
C TRP A 180 0.07 -0.30 9.44
N LYS A 181 -0.42 -0.87 10.55
CA LYS A 181 -1.70 -0.60 11.19
C LYS A 181 -1.60 0.36 12.39
N LEU A 182 -0.39 0.82 12.70
CA LEU A 182 -0.15 1.69 13.87
C LEU A 182 -0.66 3.11 13.58
N ASN A 183 -1.57 3.59 14.42
CA ASN A 183 -2.25 4.88 14.24
C ASN A 183 -2.77 5.42 15.58
N GLY A 184 -3.40 6.59 15.56
CA GLY A 184 -4.19 7.14 16.68
C GLY A 184 -3.39 7.91 17.72
N LEU A 185 -2.06 8.06 17.61
CA LEU A 185 -1.28 8.96 18.43
C LEU A 185 -1.50 10.43 18.00
N PRO A 186 -1.34 11.42 18.90
CA PRO A 186 -1.52 12.84 18.57
C PRO A 186 -0.29 13.39 17.82
N GLY A 187 0.05 12.79 16.68
CA GLY A 187 1.18 13.09 15.82
C GLY A 187 1.61 11.87 15.02
N LEU A 188 2.53 12.10 14.07
CA LEU A 188 3.07 11.05 13.22
C LEU A 188 3.91 10.06 14.03
N ILE A 189 3.63 8.77 13.91
CA ILE A 189 4.49 7.71 14.45
C ILE A 189 5.75 7.64 13.59
N VAL A 190 6.86 8.11 14.14
CA VAL A 190 8.15 8.21 13.45
C VAL A 190 8.89 6.89 13.53
N GLU A 191 8.85 6.22 14.66
CA GLU A 191 9.49 4.92 14.88
C GLU A 191 8.60 4.04 15.75
N ALA A 192 8.57 2.75 15.49
CA ALA A 192 7.88 1.79 16.34
C ALA A 192 8.54 0.42 16.29
N TYR A 193 8.54 -0.29 17.42
CA TYR A 193 9.03 -1.66 17.51
C TYR A 193 8.31 -2.42 18.62
N ASP A 194 8.22 -3.73 18.49
CA ASP A 194 7.76 -4.56 19.60
C ASP A 194 8.86 -4.73 20.66
N THR A 195 8.47 -4.98 21.91
CA THR A 195 9.42 -5.06 23.05
C THR A 195 10.51 -6.11 22.86
N ASN A 196 10.25 -7.15 22.08
CA ASN A 196 11.23 -8.20 21.76
C ASN A 196 12.17 -7.80 20.60
N LYS A 197 11.91 -6.68 19.94
CA LYS A 197 12.61 -6.23 18.72
C LYS A 197 12.60 -7.28 17.60
N GLU A 198 11.51 -8.02 17.51
CA GLU A 198 11.24 -8.94 16.42
C GLU A 198 10.72 -8.21 15.19
N ILE A 199 9.89 -7.17 15.41
CA ILE A 199 9.37 -6.28 14.38
C ILE A 199 9.81 -4.85 14.70
N ASN A 200 10.38 -4.18 13.70
CA ASN A 200 10.86 -2.81 13.84
C ASN A 200 10.51 -1.99 12.58
N PHE A 201 9.98 -0.79 12.78
CA PHE A 201 9.77 0.25 11.78
C PHE A 201 10.67 1.43 12.11
N GLN A 202 11.86 1.45 11.52
CA GLN A 202 12.87 2.46 11.78
C GLN A 202 12.69 3.64 10.81
N PHE A 203 12.71 4.86 11.34
CA PHE A 203 12.62 6.08 10.57
C PHE A 203 13.82 6.25 9.62
N ALA A 204 13.54 6.49 8.35
CA ALA A 204 14.56 6.70 7.30
C ALA A 204 14.45 8.07 6.61
N GLY A 205 13.45 8.88 6.96
CA GLY A 205 13.30 10.25 6.48
C GLY A 205 11.87 10.63 6.18
N ILE A 206 11.64 11.95 6.07
CA ILE A 206 10.38 12.55 5.65
C ILE A 206 10.65 13.60 4.59
N GLU A 207 9.80 13.69 3.59
CA GLU A 207 9.83 14.69 2.55
C GLU A 207 8.44 15.25 2.28
N ASN A 208 8.34 16.54 2.00
CA ASN A 208 7.10 17.14 1.52
C ASN A 208 6.88 16.74 0.06
N ALA A 209 5.68 16.29 -0.27
CA ALA A 209 5.33 16.02 -1.66
C ALA A 209 5.14 17.34 -2.42
N LYS A 210 5.81 17.47 -3.57
CA LYS A 210 5.65 18.58 -4.50
C LYS A 210 4.97 18.07 -5.75
N LYS A 211 4.14 18.90 -6.36
CA LYS A 211 3.49 18.55 -7.62
C LYS A 211 4.56 18.29 -8.69
N GLY A 212 4.52 17.09 -9.30
CA GLY A 212 5.45 16.70 -10.35
C GLY A 212 6.81 16.17 -9.88
N ASP A 213 6.98 15.85 -8.59
CA ASP A 213 8.25 15.33 -8.05
C ASP A 213 8.71 14.03 -8.75
N HIS A 214 7.76 13.18 -9.10
CA HIS A 214 8.02 11.92 -9.78
C HIS A 214 7.19 11.86 -11.05
N VAL A 215 7.85 12.03 -12.18
CA VAL A 215 7.22 11.92 -13.50
C VAL A 215 7.41 10.48 -13.98
N ARG A 216 6.33 9.83 -14.43
CA ARG A 216 6.48 8.57 -15.16
C ARG A 216 7.38 8.78 -16.36
N ALA A 217 8.30 7.87 -16.61
CA ALA A 217 9.21 7.92 -17.75
C ALA A 217 8.45 8.00 -19.08
N ARG A 218 7.17 7.56 -19.09
CA ARG A 218 6.31 7.59 -20.26
C ARG A 218 4.85 7.77 -19.86
N ASP A 219 4.14 8.65 -20.55
CA ASP A 219 2.68 8.79 -20.43
C ASP A 219 2.00 7.71 -21.29
N VAL A 220 1.87 6.51 -20.72
CA VAL A 220 1.27 5.34 -21.40
C VAL A 220 -0.17 5.59 -21.87
N THR A 221 -0.83 6.63 -21.40
CA THR A 221 -2.20 6.97 -21.84
C THR A 221 -2.22 7.64 -23.21
N LYS A 222 -1.10 8.23 -23.65
CA LYS A 222 -0.98 8.96 -24.92
C LYS A 222 -0.38 8.12 -26.06
N ASP A 223 0.44 7.12 -25.73
CA ASP A 223 1.29 6.44 -26.73
C ASP A 223 0.69 5.16 -27.29
N ALA A 224 -0.41 4.67 -26.77
CA ALA A 224 -0.94 3.40 -27.22
C ALA A 224 -2.36 3.54 -27.74
N GLY A 225 -2.55 3.18 -28.99
CA GLY A 225 -3.85 2.84 -29.56
C GLY A 225 -4.50 1.60 -28.92
N ALA A 226 -4.08 1.22 -27.72
CA ALA A 226 -4.68 0.18 -26.90
C ALA A 226 -5.79 0.79 -26.02
N SER A 227 -6.92 0.08 -25.92
CA SER A 227 -8.06 0.55 -25.14
C SER A 227 -7.66 0.78 -23.68
N SER A 228 -8.18 1.81 -23.05
CA SER A 228 -7.96 2.11 -21.63
C SER A 228 -8.26 0.94 -20.69
N SER A 229 -9.08 -0.02 -21.12
CA SER A 229 -9.41 -1.24 -20.37
C SER A 229 -8.23 -2.20 -20.25
N THR A 230 -7.37 -2.33 -21.27
CA THR A 230 -6.21 -3.22 -21.25
C THR A 230 -5.13 -2.66 -20.30
N TYR A 231 -4.94 -1.35 -20.28
CA TYR A 231 -4.00 -0.70 -19.37
C TYR A 231 -4.47 -0.78 -17.91
N ASN A 232 -5.75 -0.54 -17.64
CA ASN A 232 -6.31 -0.70 -16.31
C ASN A 232 -6.14 -2.13 -15.79
N ALA A 233 -6.28 -3.15 -16.65
CA ALA A 233 -6.07 -4.54 -16.29
C ALA A 233 -4.60 -4.83 -15.94
N ILE A 234 -3.65 -4.31 -16.73
CA ILE A 234 -2.21 -4.47 -16.48
C ILE A 234 -1.80 -3.72 -15.21
N ASP A 235 -2.26 -2.48 -15.02
CA ASP A 235 -2.00 -1.68 -13.81
C ASP A 235 -2.53 -2.35 -12.54
N GLN A 236 -3.63 -3.08 -12.65
CA GLN A 236 -4.20 -3.86 -11.54
C GLN A 236 -3.34 -5.08 -11.20
N VAL A 237 -2.86 -5.79 -12.22
CA VAL A 237 -2.07 -7.01 -12.05
C VAL A 237 -0.72 -6.74 -11.41
N ILE A 238 -0.06 -5.63 -11.76
CA ILE A 238 1.28 -5.29 -11.27
C ILE A 238 1.30 -4.32 -10.10
N GLY A 239 0.13 -3.95 -9.56
CA GLY A 239 0.07 -3.13 -8.35
C GLY A 239 0.36 -1.65 -8.54
N ARG A 240 0.33 -1.15 -9.77
CA ARG A 240 0.66 0.23 -10.12
C ARG A 240 -0.26 1.30 -9.53
N ASP A 241 -1.44 0.94 -9.03
CA ASP A 241 -2.33 1.88 -8.35
C ASP A 241 -1.74 2.44 -7.05
N VAL A 242 -0.84 1.71 -6.37
CA VAL A 242 0.01 2.28 -5.31
C VAL A 242 1.01 3.27 -5.91
N GLY A 243 1.53 2.98 -7.11
CA GLY A 243 2.39 3.88 -7.88
C GLY A 243 1.75 5.24 -8.19
N ASN A 244 0.42 5.32 -8.29
CA ASN A 244 -0.26 6.61 -8.49
C ASN A 244 -0.04 7.57 -7.31
N ALA A 245 0.03 7.08 -6.07
CA ALA A 245 0.40 7.92 -4.94
C ALA A 245 1.85 8.44 -5.05
N TYR A 246 2.74 7.67 -5.67
CA TYR A 246 4.13 8.04 -5.90
C TYR A 246 4.30 9.03 -7.07
N PHE A 247 3.65 8.78 -8.22
CA PHE A 247 3.81 9.59 -9.42
C PHE A 247 2.85 10.79 -9.46
N GLU A 248 1.59 10.58 -9.15
CA GLU A 248 0.53 11.60 -9.30
C GLU A 248 0.31 12.40 -8.00
N ASN A 249 0.95 12.01 -6.90
CA ASN A 249 0.71 12.58 -5.56
C ASN A 249 -0.77 12.51 -5.14
N VAL A 250 -1.46 11.42 -5.48
CA VAL A 250 -2.88 11.22 -5.18
C VAL A 250 -3.11 9.87 -4.56
N ILE A 251 -3.67 9.85 -3.35
CA ILE A 251 -4.13 8.64 -2.67
C ILE A 251 -5.57 8.38 -3.09
N ARG A 252 -5.83 7.19 -3.63
CA ARG A 252 -7.17 6.71 -3.98
C ARG A 252 -7.28 5.21 -3.72
N LEU A 253 -8.50 4.72 -3.56
CA LEU A 253 -8.72 3.27 -3.56
C LEU A 253 -8.40 2.68 -4.94
N PRO A 254 -7.87 1.46 -4.98
CA PRO A 254 -7.51 0.80 -6.24
C PRO A 254 -8.76 0.60 -7.10
N ILE A 255 -8.68 1.05 -8.36
CA ILE A 255 -9.74 0.85 -9.34
C ILE A 255 -9.67 -0.60 -9.81
N GLY A 256 -10.81 -1.32 -9.72
CA GLY A 256 -10.94 -2.70 -10.20
C GLY A 256 -10.40 -3.78 -9.25
N ALA A 257 -9.96 -3.45 -8.06
CA ALA A 257 -9.67 -4.46 -7.05
C ALA A 257 -10.96 -5.21 -6.66
N VAL A 258 -10.83 -6.53 -6.52
CA VAL A 258 -11.94 -7.39 -6.12
C VAL A 258 -12.20 -7.18 -4.62
N ARG A 259 -13.38 -6.65 -4.28
CA ARG A 259 -13.76 -6.48 -2.88
C ARG A 259 -14.11 -7.84 -2.27
N VAL A 260 -13.45 -8.18 -1.19
CA VAL A 260 -13.63 -9.46 -0.50
C VAL A 260 -13.62 -9.27 1.01
N THR A 261 -14.21 -10.22 1.72
CA THR A 261 -13.97 -10.39 3.15
C THR A 261 -12.70 -11.19 3.39
N LYS A 262 -12.09 -11.05 4.58
CA LYS A 262 -10.94 -11.85 4.98
C LYS A 262 -11.19 -13.35 4.82
N LYS A 263 -12.36 -13.84 5.26
CA LYS A 263 -12.77 -15.24 5.13
C LYS A 263 -12.80 -15.73 3.67
N GLN A 264 -13.26 -14.89 2.74
CA GLN A 264 -13.26 -15.23 1.30
C GLN A 264 -11.84 -15.31 0.76
N LEU A 265 -10.98 -14.35 1.08
CA LEU A 265 -9.59 -14.34 0.63
C LEU A 265 -8.81 -15.54 1.19
N ASP A 266 -8.97 -15.85 2.47
CA ASP A 266 -8.31 -17.00 3.10
C ASP A 266 -8.77 -18.32 2.42
N LYS A 267 -10.07 -18.45 2.11
CA LYS A 267 -10.61 -19.62 1.37
C LYS A 267 -9.98 -19.74 -0.03
N PHE A 268 -9.78 -18.63 -0.75
CA PHE A 268 -9.11 -18.65 -2.05
C PHE A 268 -7.65 -19.08 -1.93
N LYS A 269 -6.91 -18.52 -0.95
CA LYS A 269 -5.53 -18.91 -0.68
C LYS A 269 -5.39 -20.40 -0.37
N ASP A 270 -6.28 -20.94 0.46
CA ASP A 270 -6.27 -22.35 0.81
C ASP A 270 -6.61 -23.25 -0.40
N ALA A 271 -7.54 -22.85 -1.25
CA ALA A 271 -7.87 -23.58 -2.46
C ALA A 271 -6.68 -23.66 -3.43
N ILE A 272 -5.95 -22.58 -3.64
CA ILE A 272 -4.77 -22.55 -4.50
C ILE A 272 -3.61 -23.38 -3.90
N LYS A 273 -3.39 -23.31 -2.59
CA LYS A 273 -2.38 -24.14 -1.91
C LYS A 273 -2.65 -25.63 -2.06
N LYS A 274 -3.92 -26.03 -2.06
CA LYS A 274 -4.33 -27.44 -2.22
C LYS A 274 -4.24 -27.93 -3.66
N ASN A 275 -4.33 -27.06 -4.64
CA ASN A 275 -4.27 -27.42 -6.07
C ASN A 275 -3.43 -26.41 -6.88
N PRO A 276 -2.09 -26.42 -6.73
CA PRO A 276 -1.19 -25.44 -7.36
C PRO A 276 -1.11 -25.53 -8.88
N LYS A 277 -1.71 -26.58 -9.51
CA LYS A 277 -1.73 -26.77 -10.97
C LYS A 277 -3.03 -26.28 -11.64
N ALA A 278 -3.96 -25.69 -10.91
CA ALA A 278 -5.24 -25.22 -11.44
C ALA A 278 -5.22 -23.76 -11.93
N HIS A 279 -4.03 -23.14 -12.00
CA HIS A 279 -3.85 -21.74 -12.45
C HIS A 279 -2.66 -21.57 -13.37
#